data_13ae0c03256df1d5e89bddd616b78a73
#
_entry.id   13ae0c03256df1d5e89bddd616b78a73
#
_cell.length_a   1.000
_cell.length_b   1.000
_cell.length_c   1.000
_cell.angle_alpha   90.00
_cell.angle_beta   90.00
_cell.angle_gamma   90.00
#
_symmetry.space_group_name_H-M   'P 1'
#
loop_
_entity.id
_entity.type
_entity.pdbx_description
1 polymer ?
#
loop_
_entity_poly.entity_id
_entity_poly.type
_entity_poly.pdbx_seq_one_letter_code
_entity_poly.pdbx_strand_id
1 'polypeptide(L)'
;MKVNQITPISFTYKSPLKTEWLKGNMPSVTHGIYGGILTKDNITLEHIKPHSKGGKTSLKNLALAVDENNFKRGSKPIWQFLTKEMFEQYIEQFKNIFLPDFNGKEYAENLTKTVERLLKK
;
A
#
# COMPACT_ATOMS: atom_id res chain seq x y z
N MET A 1 -24.15 23.36 -0.69
CA MET A 1 -23.93 22.94 -0.56
C MET A 1 -23.64 22.56 -0.44
N LYS A 2 -23.39 22.27 -0.33
CA LYS A 2 -23.10 21.69 -0.13
C LYS A 2 -22.69 20.91 0.10
N VAL A 3 -22.62 20.54 0.20
CA VAL A 3 -22.37 19.77 0.43
C VAL A 3 -21.79 19.14 0.28
N ASN A 4 -21.67 19.11 0.19
CA ASN A 4 -21.24 18.44 0.05
C ASN A 4 -20.67 17.96 0.30
N GLN A 5 -20.55 18.12 0.56
CA GLN A 5 -20.15 17.77 0.91
C GLN A 5 -19.82 17.05 1.48
N ILE A 6 -20.57 17.34 1.69
CA ILE A 6 -20.24 16.30 2.27
C ILE A 6 -19.48 15.26 1.86
N THR A 7 -18.99 15.28 0.98
CA THR A 7 -18.21 14.12 0.57
C THR A 7 -17.33 13.67 1.68
N PRO A 8 -17.53 12.48 2.16
CA PRO A 8 -16.68 11.99 3.23
C PRO A 8 -15.21 12.09 2.85
N ILE A 9 -14.41 12.53 3.80
CA ILE A 9 -12.99 12.68 3.60
C ILE A 9 -12.36 11.37 3.09
N SER A 10 -12.87 10.24 3.56
CA SER A 10 -12.32 8.95 3.16
C SER A 10 -12.34 8.73 1.65
N PHE A 11 -13.29 9.37 0.94
CA PHE A 11 -13.36 9.23 -0.51
C PHE A 11 -12.34 10.11 -1.23
N THR A 12 -11.76 11.05 -0.51
CA THR A 12 -10.81 11.97 -1.12
C THR A 12 -9.39 11.79 -0.60
N TYR A 13 -9.16 10.77 0.21
CA TYR A 13 -7.81 10.51 0.68
C TYR A 13 -6.89 10.28 -0.51
N LYS A 14 -5.88 11.12 -0.61
CA LYS A 14 -4.92 11.02 -1.69
C LYS A 14 -3.59 10.57 -1.11
N SER A 15 -3.37 9.28 -1.19
CA SER A 15 -2.12 8.70 -0.76
C SER A 15 -1.00 9.16 -1.68
N PRO A 16 0.08 9.75 -1.16
CA PRO A 16 1.23 10.04 -2.01
C PRO A 16 1.78 8.78 -2.64
N LEU A 17 1.61 7.64 -2.01
CA LEU A 17 2.07 6.37 -2.54
C LEU A 17 1.47 6.08 -3.91
N LYS A 18 0.15 6.11 -4.04
CA LYS A 18 -0.51 5.83 -5.31
C LYS A 18 -0.41 7.02 -6.27
N THR A 19 -0.56 8.23 -5.73
CA THR A 19 -0.53 9.43 -6.55
C THR A 19 0.81 9.59 -7.25
N GLU A 20 1.91 9.43 -6.52
CA GLU A 20 3.24 9.57 -7.13
C GLU A 20 3.51 8.45 -8.13
N TRP A 21 3.00 7.25 -7.85
CA TRP A 21 3.15 6.16 -8.82
C TRP A 21 2.43 6.48 -10.12
N LEU A 22 1.18 6.96 -10.03
CA LEU A 22 0.39 7.30 -11.22
C LEU A 22 1.00 8.43 -12.02
N LYS A 23 1.71 9.34 -11.37
CA LYS A 23 2.41 10.43 -12.06
C LYS A 23 3.69 9.96 -12.74
N GLY A 24 4.10 8.71 -12.53
CA GLY A 24 5.33 8.20 -13.11
C GLY A 24 6.58 8.55 -12.32
N ASN A 25 6.44 8.99 -11.10
CA ASN A 25 7.58 9.43 -10.29
C ASN A 25 8.25 8.30 -9.53
N MET A 26 7.76 7.08 -9.65
CA MET A 26 8.34 5.90 -9.00
C MET A 26 8.53 4.77 -10.00
N PRO A 27 9.36 4.97 -11.03
CA PRO A 27 9.49 3.95 -12.08
C PRO A 27 10.12 2.64 -11.59
N SER A 28 10.82 2.67 -10.46
CA SER A 28 11.39 1.45 -9.89
C SER A 28 10.34 0.55 -9.24
N VAL A 29 9.14 1.06 -9.00
CA VAL A 29 8.07 0.30 -8.37
C VAL A 29 7.20 -0.30 -9.46
N THR A 30 7.43 -1.59 -9.74
CA THR A 30 6.77 -2.28 -10.84
C THR A 30 5.86 -3.41 -10.37
N HIS A 31 6.04 -3.88 -9.12
CA HIS A 31 5.27 -5.01 -8.60
C HIS A 31 4.52 -4.64 -7.34
N GLY A 32 3.32 -5.20 -7.18
CA GLY A 32 2.53 -5.03 -5.97
C GLY A 32 3.06 -5.89 -4.83
N ILE A 33 2.53 -5.64 -3.63
CA ILE A 33 3.02 -6.33 -2.43
C ILE A 33 2.79 -7.84 -2.49
N TYR A 34 1.76 -8.29 -3.17
CA TYR A 34 1.49 -9.73 -3.32
C TYR A 34 1.98 -10.25 -4.68
N GLY A 35 2.92 -9.52 -5.31
CA GLY A 35 3.41 -9.88 -6.63
C GLY A 35 2.54 -9.32 -7.74
N GLY A 36 2.88 -9.67 -8.97
CA GLY A 36 2.15 -9.17 -10.13
C GLY A 36 2.61 -7.80 -10.55
N ILE A 37 2.43 -7.50 -11.83
CA ILE A 37 2.88 -6.24 -12.39
C ILE A 37 1.81 -5.18 -12.27
N LEU A 38 2.18 -4.03 -11.69
CA LEU A 38 1.28 -2.90 -11.50
C LEU A 38 1.05 -2.17 -12.83
N THR A 39 -0.21 -1.85 -13.09
CA THR A 39 -0.59 -1.04 -14.25
C THR A 39 -1.57 0.03 -13.78
N LYS A 40 -1.84 1.00 -14.64
CA LYS A 40 -2.82 2.04 -14.32
C LYS A 40 -4.20 1.46 -14.10
N ASP A 41 -4.50 0.33 -14.76
CA ASP A 41 -5.82 -0.26 -14.68
C ASP A 41 -6.01 -1.18 -13.48
N ASN A 42 -4.92 -1.69 -12.91
CA ASN A 42 -5.03 -2.67 -11.83
C ASN A 42 -4.49 -2.20 -10.49
N ILE A 43 -3.85 -1.04 -10.43
CA ILE A 43 -3.22 -0.59 -9.19
C ILE A 43 -4.27 -0.18 -8.16
N THR A 44 -4.09 -0.66 -6.94
CA THR A 44 -4.99 -0.33 -5.83
C THR A 44 -4.19 -0.20 -4.55
N LEU A 45 -4.81 0.42 -3.53
CA LEU A 45 -4.22 0.53 -2.21
C LEU A 45 -4.71 -0.62 -1.35
N GLU A 46 -3.78 -1.31 -0.73
CA GLU A 46 -4.08 -2.42 0.15
C GLU A 46 -3.82 -2.01 1.60
N HIS A 47 -4.78 -2.30 2.47
CA HIS A 47 -4.60 -2.14 3.92
C HIS A 47 -3.94 -3.40 4.45
N ILE A 48 -2.74 -3.27 5.02
CA ILE A 48 -2.02 -4.43 5.56
C ILE A 48 -2.82 -5.03 6.72
N LYS A 49 -3.20 -4.20 7.70
CA LYS A 49 -4.23 -4.58 8.65
C LYS A 49 -5.56 -4.17 8.02
N PRO A 50 -6.47 -5.11 7.76
CA PRO A 50 -7.71 -4.78 7.04
C PRO A 50 -8.50 -3.67 7.73
N HIS A 51 -9.10 -2.82 6.92
CA HIS A 51 -9.93 -1.75 7.43
C HIS A 51 -11.05 -2.31 8.32
N SER A 52 -11.65 -3.43 7.90
CA SER A 52 -12.72 -4.08 8.66
C SER A 52 -12.26 -4.57 10.03
N LYS A 53 -10.96 -4.66 10.26
CA LYS A 53 -10.40 -5.09 11.54
C LYS A 53 -9.70 -3.94 12.26
N GLY A 54 -10.04 -2.71 11.92
CA GLY A 54 -9.51 -1.53 12.59
C GLY A 54 -8.24 -0.97 12.00
N GLY A 55 -7.84 -1.44 10.81
CA GLY A 55 -6.66 -0.91 10.14
C GLY A 55 -6.87 0.53 9.69
N LYS A 56 -5.86 1.35 9.85
CA LYS A 56 -5.94 2.76 9.51
C LYS A 56 -5.55 3.02 8.07
N THR A 57 -6.09 4.08 7.49
CA THR A 57 -5.72 4.53 6.16
C THR A 57 -4.58 5.52 6.30
N SER A 58 -3.37 4.99 6.42
CA SER A 58 -2.16 5.80 6.53
C SER A 58 -1.01 5.05 5.86
N LEU A 59 0.04 5.79 5.51
CA LEU A 59 1.20 5.18 4.83
C LEU A 59 1.81 4.03 5.60
N LYS A 60 1.67 4.02 6.92
CA LYS A 60 2.22 2.94 7.73
C LYS A 60 1.46 1.63 7.56
N ASN A 61 0.28 1.69 6.98
CA ASN A 61 -0.59 0.52 6.82
C ASN A 61 -1.06 0.31 5.38
N LEU A 62 -0.51 1.05 4.43
CA LEU A 62 -0.93 0.96 3.03
C LEU A 62 0.19 0.43 2.16
N ALA A 63 -0.19 -0.36 1.16
CA ALA A 63 0.73 -0.85 0.16
C ALA A 63 0.06 -0.80 -1.21
N LEU A 64 0.87 -0.81 -2.26
CA LEU A 64 0.36 -0.93 -3.61
C LEU A 64 0.16 -2.40 -3.93
N ALA A 65 -0.95 -2.73 -4.55
CA ALA A 65 -1.25 -4.10 -4.91
C ALA A 65 -1.97 -4.14 -6.25
N VAL A 66 -1.83 -5.27 -6.93
CA VAL A 66 -2.68 -5.58 -8.08
C VAL A 66 -4.07 -5.89 -7.54
N ASP A 67 -5.10 -5.30 -8.12
CA ASP A 67 -6.46 -5.39 -7.59
C ASP A 67 -6.95 -6.85 -7.45
N GLU A 68 -6.61 -7.70 -8.40
CA GLU A 68 -6.99 -9.11 -8.32
C GLU A 68 -6.41 -9.76 -7.07
N ASN A 69 -5.15 -9.48 -6.76
CA ASN A 69 -4.49 -10.06 -5.59
C ASN A 69 -5.04 -9.48 -4.29
N ASN A 70 -5.36 -8.18 -4.31
CA ASN A 70 -6.00 -7.53 -3.17
C ASN A 70 -7.35 -8.19 -2.88
N PHE A 71 -8.13 -8.43 -3.93
CA PHE A 71 -9.42 -9.08 -3.81
C PHE A 71 -9.27 -10.52 -3.26
N LYS A 72 -8.29 -11.26 -3.77
CA LYS A 72 -8.04 -12.63 -3.32
C LYS A 72 -7.66 -12.68 -1.84
N ARG A 73 -6.87 -11.72 -1.38
CA ARG A 73 -6.51 -11.68 0.03
C ARG A 73 -7.74 -11.40 0.89
N GLY A 74 -8.62 -10.48 0.47
CA GLY A 74 -9.80 -10.12 1.25
C GLY A 74 -9.40 -9.69 2.66
N SER A 75 -10.04 -10.28 3.66
CA SER A 75 -9.76 -9.98 5.07
C SER A 75 -8.89 -11.03 5.74
N LYS A 76 -8.25 -11.90 4.96
CA LYS A 76 -7.38 -12.91 5.54
C LYS A 76 -6.23 -12.25 6.29
N PRO A 77 -5.78 -12.82 7.42
CA PRO A 77 -4.61 -12.29 8.11
C PRO A 77 -3.41 -12.24 7.17
N ILE A 78 -2.57 -11.23 7.36
CA ILE A 78 -1.44 -11.01 6.45
C ILE A 78 -0.52 -12.24 6.38
N TRP A 79 -0.36 -12.94 7.50
CA TRP A 79 0.54 -14.10 7.55
C TRP A 79 0.03 -15.28 6.72
N GLN A 80 -1.24 -15.29 6.35
CA GLN A 80 -1.78 -16.35 5.49
C GLN A 80 -1.56 -16.09 4.01
N PHE A 81 -1.22 -14.87 3.64
CA PHE A 81 -1.17 -14.50 2.24
C PHE A 81 0.17 -13.94 1.80
N LEU A 82 0.83 -13.18 2.65
CA LEU A 82 2.10 -12.53 2.31
C LEU A 82 3.27 -13.43 2.68
N THR A 83 4.14 -13.73 1.70
CA THR A 83 5.36 -14.45 2.00
C THR A 83 6.48 -13.48 2.26
N LYS A 84 7.53 -13.96 2.93
CA LYS A 84 8.71 -13.14 3.19
C LYS A 84 9.32 -12.62 1.89
N GLU A 85 9.41 -13.50 0.89
CA GLU A 85 9.98 -13.12 -0.40
C GLU A 85 9.18 -12.04 -1.10
N MET A 86 7.86 -12.16 -1.09
CA MET A 86 6.99 -11.12 -1.66
C MET A 86 7.24 -9.79 -0.99
N PHE A 87 7.31 -9.80 0.34
CA PHE A 87 7.46 -8.56 1.09
C PHE A 87 8.82 -7.92 0.84
N GLU A 88 9.88 -8.72 0.86
CA GLU A 88 11.22 -8.20 0.63
C GLU A 88 11.36 -7.60 -0.77
N GLN A 89 10.80 -8.27 -1.77
CA GLN A 89 10.81 -7.73 -3.13
C GLN A 89 10.03 -6.43 -3.22
N TYR A 90 8.92 -6.36 -2.53
CA TYR A 90 8.10 -5.16 -2.56
C TYR A 90 8.84 -3.95 -1.97
N ILE A 91 9.35 -4.08 -0.75
CA ILE A 91 9.96 -2.93 -0.09
C ILE A 91 11.28 -2.53 -0.73
N GLU A 92 11.98 -3.48 -1.34
CA GLU A 92 13.24 -3.18 -2.02
C GLU A 92 13.07 -2.14 -3.10
N GLN A 93 11.93 -2.13 -3.76
CA GLN A 93 11.65 -1.20 -4.85
C GLN A 93 11.64 0.26 -4.42
N PHE A 94 11.49 0.52 -3.12
CA PHE A 94 11.33 1.88 -2.59
C PHE A 94 12.60 2.48 -2.01
N LYS A 95 13.65 1.70 -1.86
CA LYS A 95 14.84 2.12 -1.09
C LYS A 95 15.49 3.42 -1.54
N ASN A 96 15.45 3.69 -2.83
CA ASN A 96 16.13 4.85 -3.39
C ASN A 96 15.17 5.92 -3.88
N ILE A 97 13.94 5.91 -3.40
CA ILE A 97 12.93 6.89 -3.79
C ILE A 97 12.84 7.98 -2.73
N PHE A 98 13.22 9.20 -3.12
CA PHE A 98 13.18 10.37 -2.23
C PHE A 98 12.50 11.50 -2.98
N LEU A 99 11.19 11.64 -2.76
CA LEU A 99 10.38 12.68 -3.38
C LEU A 99 9.97 13.71 -2.33
N PRO A 100 9.58 14.91 -2.74
CA PRO A 100 9.19 15.93 -1.75
C PRO A 100 8.10 15.46 -0.79
N ASP A 101 7.14 14.67 -1.28
CA ASP A 101 6.03 14.22 -0.46
C ASP A 101 6.09 12.75 -0.10
N PHE A 102 7.18 12.05 -0.46
CA PHE A 102 7.26 10.63 -0.21
C PHE A 102 8.70 10.16 -0.10
N ASN A 103 9.06 9.66 1.09
CA ASN A 103 10.37 9.09 1.36
C ASN A 103 10.25 7.58 1.33
N GLY A 104 10.77 6.96 0.26
CA GLY A 104 10.60 5.51 0.07
C GLY A 104 11.32 4.67 1.12
N LYS A 105 12.50 5.11 1.56
CA LYS A 105 13.22 4.38 2.59
C LYS A 105 12.44 4.37 3.90
N GLU A 106 11.95 5.52 4.31
CA GLU A 106 11.15 5.62 5.52
C GLU A 106 9.87 4.81 5.41
N TYR A 107 9.23 4.87 4.24
CA TYR A 107 8.04 4.09 3.98
C TYR A 107 8.31 2.59 4.18
N ALA A 108 9.40 2.09 3.58
CA ALA A 108 9.74 0.68 3.68
C ALA A 108 9.99 0.28 5.14
N GLU A 109 10.68 1.12 5.91
CA GLU A 109 10.97 0.84 7.31
C GLU A 109 9.69 0.80 8.15
N ASN A 110 8.79 1.76 7.92
CA ASN A 110 7.54 1.82 8.67
C ASN A 110 6.62 0.65 8.33
N LEU A 111 6.56 0.29 7.04
CA LEU A 111 5.73 -0.84 6.63
C LEU A 111 6.29 -2.15 7.20
N THR A 112 7.61 -2.28 7.25
CA THR A 112 8.24 -3.45 7.86
C THR A 112 7.82 -3.60 9.30
N LYS A 113 7.81 -2.50 10.07
CA LYS A 113 7.38 -2.54 11.46
C LYS A 113 5.93 -2.98 11.59
N THR A 114 5.06 -2.50 10.70
CA THR A 114 3.65 -2.86 10.73
C THR A 114 3.48 -4.35 10.47
N VAL A 115 4.15 -4.86 9.43
CA VAL A 115 4.06 -6.28 9.07
C VAL A 115 4.60 -7.15 10.20
N GLU A 116 5.76 -6.78 10.75
CA GLU A 116 6.35 -7.55 11.84
C GLU A 116 5.43 -7.63 13.05
N ARG A 117 4.79 -6.51 13.38
CA ARG A 117 3.85 -6.46 14.50
C ARG A 117 2.69 -7.43 14.29
N LEU A 118 2.19 -7.52 13.08
CA LEU A 118 1.07 -8.40 12.76
C LEU A 118 1.48 -9.87 12.68
N LEU A 119 2.73 -10.13 12.32
CA LEU A 119 3.23 -11.51 12.23
C LEU A 119 3.54 -12.12 13.59
N LYS A 120 3.66 -11.29 14.62
CA LYS A 120 3.96 -11.81 15.96
C LYS A 120 2.76 -12.37 16.68
N LYS A 121 1.62 -12.37 16.08
CA LYS A 121 0.39 -12.89 16.70
C LYS A 121 0.33 -14.41 16.75
#